data_88c92c8a3dd671aaa7fb081301b49424
#
_entry.id   88c92c8a3dd671aaa7fb081301b49424
#
_cell.length_a   1.000
_cell.length_b   1.000
_cell.length_c   1.000
_cell.angle_alpha   90.00
_cell.angle_beta   90.00
_cell.angle_gamma   90.00
#
_symmetry.space_group_name_H-M   'P 1'
#
loop_
_entity.id
_entity.type
_entity.pdbx_description
1 polymer ?
#
loop_
_entity_poly.entity_id
_entity_poly.type
_entity_poly.pdbx_seq_one_letter_code
_entity_poly.pdbx_strand_id
1 'polypeptide(L)'
;FRITASSPGALNFTVHASHELQCRKKVNGNKELVLQGKARITNDERRNPKPLIYQDSLGCDGMRFQFNVKAVSATGHVSSTDTSLVITGATEVLLYVSAATSFNGIDKCPDKDGKDEAALAASYLQKALSKSWKQLLTSHVKDYQQYFNRVSLSLNKATAPAKPINERLLDYQKGGADYALEELFFQYGRYLLICSSRPGGFPANLQGIWNQLIRPSWRSNYTTNINLQMNYWMALPTNLPEMNT
;
A
#
# COMPACT_ATOMS: atom_id res chain seq x y z
N PHE A 1 5.92 0.23 10.79
CA PHE A 1 7.03 -0.75 10.75
C PHE A 1 7.78 -0.72 12.07
N ARG A 2 8.24 -1.88 12.53
CA ARG A 2 9.12 -2.02 13.69
C ARG A 2 10.44 -2.61 13.21
N ILE A 3 11.53 -1.93 13.51
CA ILE A 3 12.90 -2.35 13.18
C ILE A 3 13.65 -2.53 14.49
N THR A 4 14.24 -3.70 14.69
CA THR A 4 14.99 -4.05 15.90
C THR A 4 16.35 -4.58 15.57
N ALA A 5 17.35 -4.27 16.38
CA ALA A 5 18.67 -4.86 16.30
C ALA A 5 18.86 -5.94 17.38
N SER A 6 19.69 -6.94 17.10
CA SER A 6 20.09 -7.95 18.07
C SER A 6 21.07 -7.41 19.14
N SER A 7 21.80 -6.34 18.80
CA SER A 7 22.75 -5.69 19.70
C SER A 7 22.29 -4.28 20.05
N PRO A 8 22.43 -3.82 21.29
CA PRO A 8 22.08 -2.46 21.69
C PRO A 8 22.79 -1.40 20.85
N GLY A 9 22.04 -0.39 20.41
CA GLY A 9 22.61 0.76 19.70
C GLY A 9 23.06 0.49 18.26
N ALA A 10 22.76 -0.69 17.69
CA ALA A 10 23.30 -1.08 16.38
C ALA A 10 22.55 -0.51 15.17
N LEU A 11 21.37 0.10 15.36
CA LEU A 11 20.62 0.69 14.24
C LEU A 11 21.16 2.08 13.91
N ASN A 12 21.75 2.18 12.72
CA ASN A 12 22.20 3.42 12.11
C ASN A 12 21.75 3.44 10.65
N PHE A 13 20.79 4.28 10.31
CA PHE A 13 20.24 4.37 8.95
C PHE A 13 19.51 5.68 8.70
N THR A 14 19.30 5.96 7.43
CA THR A 14 18.54 7.14 6.98
C THR A 14 17.26 6.69 6.28
N VAL A 15 16.17 7.38 6.58
CA VAL A 15 14.87 7.18 5.94
C VAL A 15 14.67 8.28 4.91
N HIS A 16 14.55 7.87 3.66
CA HIS A 16 14.19 8.72 2.55
C HIS A 16 12.80 8.36 2.04
N ALA A 17 12.10 9.34 1.49
CA ALA A 17 10.89 9.11 0.72
C ALA A 17 11.03 9.78 -0.64
N SER A 18 10.58 9.10 -1.70
CA SER A 18 10.59 9.62 -3.06
C SER A 18 9.30 9.26 -3.77
N HIS A 19 8.94 10.04 -4.76
CA HIS A 19 7.81 9.77 -5.63
C HIS A 19 8.16 10.25 -7.04
N GLU A 20 7.70 9.52 -8.04
CA GLU A 20 7.97 9.87 -9.45
C GLU A 20 7.09 11.04 -9.94
N LEU A 21 5.91 11.25 -9.34
CA LEU A 21 5.08 12.41 -9.61
C LEU A 21 5.68 13.66 -8.96
N GLN A 22 5.27 14.83 -9.45
CA GLN A 22 5.69 16.11 -8.89
C GLN A 22 5.29 16.20 -7.42
N CYS A 23 6.27 16.31 -6.55
CA CYS A 23 6.06 16.44 -5.11
C CYS A 23 7.09 17.35 -4.45
N ARG A 24 6.69 17.93 -3.33
CA ARG A 24 7.57 18.68 -2.42
C ARG A 24 7.81 17.85 -1.18
N LYS A 25 9.05 17.88 -0.70
CA LYS A 25 9.46 17.25 0.55
C LYS A 25 9.71 18.33 1.58
N LYS A 26 9.32 18.08 2.81
CA LYS A 26 9.65 18.90 3.96
C LYS A 26 9.75 18.04 5.20
N VAL A 27 10.47 18.50 6.20
CA VAL A 27 10.50 17.89 7.51
C VAL A 27 9.81 18.81 8.51
N ASN A 28 8.83 18.27 9.23
CA ASN A 28 8.13 18.95 10.32
C ASN A 28 8.75 18.56 11.65
N GLY A 29 9.41 19.53 12.33
CA GLY A 29 10.22 19.24 13.50
C GLY A 29 11.31 18.21 13.17
N ASN A 30 11.88 17.57 14.17
CA ASN A 30 13.05 16.70 13.96
C ASN A 30 12.73 15.23 13.62
N LYS A 31 11.45 14.86 13.43
CA LYS A 31 11.08 13.44 13.42
C LYS A 31 9.96 13.06 12.44
N GLU A 32 9.55 13.97 11.56
CA GLU A 32 8.47 13.72 10.63
C GLU A 32 8.81 14.24 9.23
N LEU A 33 8.93 13.31 8.28
CA LEU A 33 9.12 13.60 6.86
C LEU A 33 7.76 13.63 6.17
N VAL A 34 7.50 14.68 5.41
CA VAL A 34 6.24 14.91 4.68
C VAL A 34 6.52 15.05 3.19
N LEU A 35 5.82 14.29 2.38
CA LEU A 35 5.71 14.48 0.93
C LEU A 35 4.33 15.00 0.60
N GLN A 36 4.26 16.09 -0.14
CA GLN A 36 3.02 16.64 -0.70
C GLN A 36 3.15 16.72 -2.21
N GLY A 37 2.17 16.24 -2.92
CA GLY A 37 2.21 16.21 -4.37
C GLY A 37 0.83 16.23 -5.01
N LYS A 38 0.85 16.20 -6.33
CA LYS A 38 -0.35 16.18 -7.17
C LYS A 38 -0.22 15.08 -8.23
N ALA A 39 -1.29 14.35 -8.46
CA ALA A 39 -1.36 13.42 -9.57
C ALA A 39 -1.40 14.17 -10.90
N ARG A 40 -0.90 13.54 -11.94
CA ARG A 40 -1.01 14.10 -13.29
C ARG A 40 -2.45 14.01 -13.82
N ILE A 41 -2.78 14.85 -14.77
CA ILE A 41 -3.98 14.74 -15.59
C ILE A 41 -3.68 13.76 -16.73
N THR A 42 -4.59 12.84 -16.97
CA THR A 42 -4.40 11.82 -18.00
C THR A 42 -4.74 12.39 -19.38
N ASN A 43 -3.77 12.35 -20.30
CA ASN A 43 -4.00 12.56 -21.73
C ASN A 43 -3.91 11.23 -22.45
N ASP A 44 -4.43 11.17 -23.70
CA ASP A 44 -4.24 10.01 -24.56
C ASP A 44 -2.79 9.93 -25.04
N GLU A 45 -2.00 9.10 -24.37
CA GLU A 45 -0.55 8.99 -24.57
C GLU A 45 -0.15 7.71 -25.29
N ARG A 46 -1.07 7.05 -26.01
CA ARG A 46 -0.83 5.71 -26.57
C ARG A 46 0.32 5.65 -27.58
N ARG A 47 0.74 6.76 -28.16
CA ARG A 47 1.69 6.75 -29.29
C ARG A 47 3.01 7.48 -29.07
N ASN A 48 3.11 8.38 -28.08
CA ASN A 48 4.36 9.08 -27.75
C ASN A 48 4.37 9.48 -26.29
N PRO A 49 5.48 9.29 -25.54
CA PRO A 49 5.60 9.77 -24.18
C PRO A 49 5.56 11.29 -24.16
N LYS A 50 4.39 11.88 -23.93
CA LYS A 50 4.23 13.31 -23.71
C LYS A 50 4.65 13.69 -22.29
N PRO A 51 5.04 14.95 -22.04
CA PRO A 51 5.29 15.44 -20.69
C PRO A 51 4.09 15.19 -19.78
N LEU A 52 4.35 14.98 -18.48
CA LEU A 52 3.29 14.89 -17.49
C LEU A 52 2.59 16.24 -17.37
N ILE A 53 1.27 16.25 -17.46
CA ILE A 53 0.44 17.45 -17.36
C ILE A 53 -0.20 17.48 -15.98
N TYR A 54 -0.10 18.62 -15.31
CA TYR A 54 -0.61 18.85 -13.95
C TYR A 54 -1.69 19.95 -13.89
N GLN A 55 -1.88 20.69 -14.97
CA GLN A 55 -2.89 21.73 -15.07
C GLN A 55 -3.92 21.37 -16.12
N ASP A 56 -5.19 21.51 -15.77
CA ASP A 56 -6.31 21.29 -16.68
C ASP A 56 -6.83 22.62 -17.23
N SER A 57 -7.04 22.67 -18.56
CA SER A 57 -7.63 23.83 -19.23
C SER A 57 -9.03 24.17 -18.73
N LEU A 58 -9.77 23.20 -18.22
CA LEU A 58 -11.10 23.37 -17.60
C LEU A 58 -11.01 23.73 -16.12
N GLY A 59 -9.80 23.80 -15.57
CA GLY A 59 -9.52 24.20 -14.21
C GLY A 59 -9.82 23.15 -13.14
N CYS A 60 -9.85 21.87 -13.50
CA CYS A 60 -9.87 20.77 -12.54
C CYS A 60 -8.57 19.99 -12.62
N ASP A 61 -7.61 20.38 -11.81
CA ASP A 61 -6.30 19.73 -11.76
C ASP A 61 -6.34 18.32 -11.13
N GLY A 62 -5.19 17.64 -11.20
CA GLY A 62 -5.04 16.30 -10.67
C GLY A 62 -5.22 16.21 -9.15
N MET A 63 -5.57 15.03 -8.69
CA MET A 63 -5.78 14.72 -7.27
C MET A 63 -4.52 15.03 -6.45
N ARG A 64 -4.68 15.76 -5.35
CA ARG A 64 -3.60 16.04 -4.39
C ARG A 64 -3.39 14.81 -3.50
N PHE A 65 -2.18 14.65 -2.99
CA PHE A 65 -1.84 13.62 -2.02
C PHE A 65 -0.83 14.12 -0.99
N GLN A 66 -0.91 13.55 0.19
CA GLN A 66 0.10 13.71 1.24
C GLN A 66 0.50 12.36 1.80
N PHE A 67 1.80 12.22 2.07
CA PHE A 67 2.41 11.05 2.67
C PHE A 67 3.31 11.52 3.83
N ASN A 68 3.12 10.97 5.01
CA ASN A 68 3.88 11.30 6.20
C ASN A 68 4.64 10.07 6.71
N VAL A 69 5.88 10.28 7.12
CA VAL A 69 6.68 9.27 7.83
C VAL A 69 7.15 9.87 9.15
N LYS A 70 6.81 9.21 10.26
CA LYS A 70 7.26 9.58 11.61
C LYS A 70 8.16 8.48 12.15
N ALA A 71 9.36 8.84 12.60
CA ALA A 71 10.25 7.94 13.32
C ALA A 71 10.15 8.17 14.83
N VAL A 72 10.02 7.07 15.59
CA VAL A 72 10.01 7.06 17.06
C VAL A 72 10.97 6.00 17.55
N SER A 73 11.85 6.37 18.46
CA SER A 73 12.75 5.44 19.16
C SER A 73 12.88 5.84 20.62
N ALA A 74 12.92 4.84 21.50
CA ALA A 74 13.21 5.04 22.92
C ALA A 74 14.72 5.06 23.21
N THR A 75 15.55 4.61 22.28
CA THR A 75 17.00 4.52 22.39
C THR A 75 17.67 5.21 21.21
N GLY A 76 18.92 5.64 21.38
CA GLY A 76 19.64 6.37 20.35
C GLY A 76 19.04 7.74 20.05
N HIS A 77 19.29 8.24 18.86
CA HIS A 77 18.87 9.57 18.44
C HIS A 77 18.14 9.54 17.10
N VAL A 78 17.04 10.31 17.00
CA VAL A 78 16.34 10.57 15.74
C VAL A 78 16.47 12.06 15.43
N SER A 79 17.15 12.37 14.34
CA SER A 79 17.32 13.71 13.80
C SER A 79 16.80 13.79 12.37
N SER A 80 16.92 14.91 11.73
CA SER A 80 16.51 15.12 10.35
C SER A 80 17.48 16.02 9.60
N THR A 81 17.54 15.82 8.30
CA THR A 81 17.97 16.81 7.32
C THR A 81 16.74 17.50 6.72
N ASP A 82 16.91 18.34 5.73
CA ASP A 82 15.78 19.00 5.04
C ASP A 82 14.84 18.01 4.34
N THR A 83 15.32 16.81 4.01
CA THR A 83 14.60 15.84 3.15
C THR A 83 14.63 14.39 3.65
N SER A 84 15.17 14.14 4.83
CA SER A 84 15.30 12.78 5.37
C SER A 84 15.26 12.75 6.91
N LEU A 85 15.00 11.56 7.45
CA LEU A 85 15.15 11.27 8.88
C LEU A 85 16.41 10.43 9.08
N VAL A 86 17.22 10.77 10.07
CA VAL A 86 18.47 10.09 10.40
C VAL A 86 18.33 9.44 11.78
N ILE A 87 18.56 8.16 11.83
CA ILE A 87 18.54 7.33 13.02
C ILE A 87 19.96 6.92 13.37
N THR A 88 20.37 7.14 14.63
CA THR A 88 21.73 6.84 15.09
C THR A 88 21.70 6.15 16.46
N GLY A 89 22.40 5.04 16.60
CA GLY A 89 22.59 4.35 17.86
C GLY A 89 21.31 3.80 18.50
N ALA A 90 20.30 3.49 17.69
CA ALA A 90 19.05 2.94 18.19
C ALA A 90 19.10 1.40 18.31
N THR A 91 18.32 0.86 19.23
CA THR A 91 18.09 -0.60 19.35
C THR A 91 16.76 -1.00 18.73
N GLU A 92 15.78 -0.11 18.82
CA GLU A 92 14.46 -0.27 18.23
C GLU A 92 13.98 1.06 17.63
N VAL A 93 13.39 0.98 16.45
CA VAL A 93 12.76 2.13 15.80
C VAL A 93 11.37 1.73 15.29
N LEU A 94 10.39 2.56 15.59
CA LEU A 94 9.05 2.49 15.01
C LEU A 94 8.94 3.56 13.93
N LEU A 95 8.65 3.13 12.70
CA LEU A 95 8.30 4.00 11.59
C LEU A 95 6.79 3.96 11.37
N TYR A 96 6.12 5.06 11.61
CA TYR A 96 4.72 5.27 11.33
C TYR A 96 4.58 5.92 9.97
N VAL A 97 3.74 5.35 9.12
CA VAL A 97 3.48 5.85 7.77
C VAL A 97 1.99 6.10 7.64
N SER A 98 1.61 7.27 7.17
CA SER A 98 0.24 7.59 6.81
C SER A 98 0.19 8.25 5.45
N ALA A 99 -0.89 8.03 4.72
CA ALA A 99 -1.13 8.67 3.43
C ALA A 99 -2.60 8.98 3.27
N ALA A 100 -2.88 10.05 2.55
CA ALA A 100 -4.23 10.41 2.14
C ALA A 100 -4.20 11.15 0.80
N THR A 101 -5.34 11.13 0.11
CA THR A 101 -5.57 11.86 -1.12
C THR A 101 -6.75 12.80 -0.96
N SER A 102 -6.85 13.77 -1.85
CA SER A 102 -7.98 14.70 -1.90
C SER A 102 -9.24 14.08 -2.54
N PHE A 103 -9.24 12.80 -2.87
CA PHE A 103 -10.39 12.13 -3.48
C PHE A 103 -11.67 12.29 -2.63
N ASN A 104 -12.75 12.77 -3.26
CA ASN A 104 -14.04 13.06 -2.60
C ASN A 104 -15.26 12.57 -3.39
N GLY A 105 -15.07 11.60 -4.28
CA GLY A 105 -16.11 11.05 -5.16
C GLY A 105 -15.74 11.20 -6.64
N ILE A 106 -16.39 10.41 -7.49
CA ILE A 106 -16.12 10.39 -8.94
C ILE A 106 -16.71 11.61 -9.67
N ASP A 107 -17.67 12.27 -9.06
CA ASP A 107 -18.43 13.43 -9.55
C ASP A 107 -17.83 14.77 -9.07
N LYS A 108 -16.76 14.73 -8.27
CA LYS A 108 -16.12 15.92 -7.69
C LYS A 108 -14.76 16.17 -8.32
N CYS A 109 -14.44 17.45 -8.50
CA CYS A 109 -13.10 17.84 -8.86
C CYS A 109 -12.14 17.56 -7.69
N PRO A 110 -11.16 16.66 -7.85
CA PRO A 110 -10.31 16.27 -6.73
C PRO A 110 -9.38 17.38 -6.24
N ASP A 111 -9.16 18.42 -7.06
CA ASP A 111 -8.38 19.59 -6.68
C ASP A 111 -9.23 20.61 -5.94
N LYS A 112 -10.37 21.04 -6.52
CA LYS A 112 -11.21 22.13 -5.97
C LYS A 112 -12.18 21.65 -4.90
N ASP A 113 -12.83 20.49 -5.14
CA ASP A 113 -13.87 19.94 -4.26
C ASP A 113 -13.34 18.78 -3.43
N GLY A 114 -12.01 18.60 -3.43
CA GLY A 114 -11.34 17.51 -2.74
C GLY A 114 -11.32 17.66 -1.23
N LYS A 115 -11.16 16.53 -0.54
CA LYS A 115 -10.89 16.51 0.90
C LYS A 115 -9.53 17.16 1.20
N ASP A 116 -9.34 17.61 2.43
CA ASP A 116 -8.05 18.06 2.95
C ASP A 116 -7.19 16.81 3.23
N GLU A 117 -6.35 16.46 2.27
CA GLU A 117 -5.44 15.31 2.35
C GLU A 117 -4.39 15.48 3.44
N ALA A 118 -4.01 16.71 3.76
CA ALA A 118 -3.02 16.99 4.79
C ALA A 118 -3.60 16.73 6.19
N ALA A 119 -4.80 17.26 6.46
CA ALA A 119 -5.50 17.02 7.72
C ALA A 119 -5.85 15.53 7.91
N LEU A 120 -6.26 14.84 6.85
CA LEU A 120 -6.56 13.42 6.89
C LEU A 120 -5.31 12.58 7.21
N ALA A 121 -4.20 12.80 6.50
CA ALA A 121 -2.94 12.08 6.74
C ALA A 121 -2.42 12.33 8.16
N ALA A 122 -2.47 13.58 8.64
CA ALA A 122 -2.11 13.93 10.01
C ALA A 122 -3.01 13.24 11.04
N SER A 123 -4.33 13.21 10.83
CA SER A 123 -5.28 12.52 11.70
C SER A 123 -5.00 11.02 11.80
N TYR A 124 -4.73 10.36 10.69
CA TYR A 124 -4.36 8.94 10.67
C TYR A 124 -3.07 8.67 11.43
N LEU A 125 -2.05 9.52 11.23
CA LEU A 125 -0.78 9.43 11.94
C LEU A 125 -0.97 9.57 13.45
N GLN A 126 -1.72 10.57 13.91
CA GLN A 126 -1.99 10.79 15.32
C GLN A 126 -2.75 9.63 15.98
N LYS A 127 -3.75 9.08 15.29
CA LYS A 127 -4.47 7.90 15.75
C LYS A 127 -3.57 6.66 15.87
N ALA A 128 -2.58 6.52 15.00
CA ALA A 128 -1.59 5.44 15.11
C ALA A 128 -0.59 5.69 16.25
N LEU A 129 -0.12 6.92 16.42
CA LEU A 129 0.82 7.30 17.47
C LEU A 129 0.23 7.17 18.88
N SER A 130 -1.09 7.27 19.04
CA SER A 130 -1.77 7.09 20.34
C SER A 130 -1.83 5.62 20.80
N LYS A 131 -1.37 4.66 19.97
CA LYS A 131 -1.39 3.24 20.27
C LYS A 131 0.01 2.66 20.35
N SER A 132 0.20 1.70 21.25
CA SER A 132 1.43 0.91 21.29
C SER A 132 1.55 0.00 20.07
N TRP A 133 2.77 -0.42 19.74
CA TRP A 133 3.03 -1.40 18.69
C TRP A 133 2.17 -2.68 18.86
N LYS A 134 2.08 -3.18 20.10
CA LYS A 134 1.29 -4.38 20.41
C LYS A 134 -0.19 -4.17 20.09
N GLN A 135 -0.76 -3.02 20.45
CA GLN A 135 -2.17 -2.70 20.15
C GLN A 135 -2.41 -2.59 18.64
N LEU A 136 -1.49 -1.94 17.89
CA LEU A 136 -1.57 -1.84 16.43
C LEU A 136 -1.52 -3.21 15.77
N LEU A 137 -0.55 -4.04 16.15
CA LEU A 137 -0.39 -5.39 15.60
C LEU A 137 -1.60 -6.27 15.93
N THR A 138 -2.06 -6.28 17.18
CA THR A 138 -3.22 -7.06 17.60
C THR A 138 -4.49 -6.63 16.84
N SER A 139 -4.71 -5.33 16.69
CA SER A 139 -5.87 -4.82 15.94
C SER A 139 -5.80 -5.19 14.47
N HIS A 140 -4.62 -5.08 13.86
CA HIS A 140 -4.39 -5.46 12.46
C HIS A 140 -4.65 -6.95 12.21
N VAL A 141 -4.06 -7.80 13.06
CA VAL A 141 -4.23 -9.26 12.94
C VAL A 141 -5.70 -9.65 13.13
N LYS A 142 -6.36 -9.11 14.15
CA LYS A 142 -7.78 -9.37 14.40
C LYS A 142 -8.67 -8.95 13.23
N ASP A 143 -8.43 -7.76 12.68
CA ASP A 143 -9.18 -7.24 11.53
C ASP A 143 -8.98 -8.11 10.29
N TYR A 144 -7.77 -8.54 10.02
CA TYR A 144 -7.49 -9.42 8.88
C TYR A 144 -8.08 -10.83 9.06
N GLN A 145 -7.91 -11.42 10.22
CA GLN A 145 -8.34 -12.80 10.52
C GLN A 145 -9.86 -12.99 10.47
N GLN A 146 -10.66 -11.95 10.70
CA GLN A 146 -12.12 -12.06 10.58
C GLN A 146 -12.60 -12.46 9.17
N TYR A 147 -11.79 -12.19 8.15
CA TYR A 147 -12.03 -12.61 6.77
C TYR A 147 -11.20 -13.84 6.39
N PHE A 148 -9.91 -13.81 6.73
CA PHE A 148 -8.98 -14.82 6.26
C PHE A 148 -9.28 -16.20 6.84
N ASN A 149 -9.63 -16.30 8.13
CA ASN A 149 -9.87 -17.57 8.83
C ASN A 149 -11.18 -18.27 8.44
N ARG A 150 -12.00 -17.65 7.57
CA ARG A 150 -13.30 -18.25 7.16
C ARG A 150 -13.15 -19.45 6.25
N VAL A 151 -12.03 -19.59 5.55
CA VAL A 151 -11.78 -20.65 4.59
C VAL A 151 -10.33 -21.09 4.67
N SER A 152 -10.13 -22.40 4.70
CA SER A 152 -8.83 -23.03 4.51
C SER A 152 -8.94 -24.07 3.40
N LEU A 153 -7.87 -24.24 2.64
CA LEU A 153 -7.70 -25.30 1.65
C LEU A 153 -6.54 -26.15 2.11
N SER A 154 -6.73 -27.47 2.12
CA SER A 154 -5.66 -28.44 2.37
C SER A 154 -5.71 -29.54 1.33
N LEU A 155 -4.60 -29.74 0.65
CA LEU A 155 -4.40 -30.75 -0.39
C LEU A 155 -3.39 -31.80 0.12
N ASN A 156 -3.88 -32.94 0.57
CA ASN A 156 -3.07 -34.12 0.89
C ASN A 156 -1.89 -33.94 1.87
N LYS A 157 -2.08 -33.41 3.06
CA LYS A 157 -0.99 -33.22 4.04
C LYS A 157 0.30 -32.65 3.42
N ALA A 158 0.15 -31.68 2.54
CA ALA A 158 1.24 -31.08 1.80
C ALA A 158 2.31 -30.51 2.74
N THR A 159 3.55 -30.96 2.56
CA THR A 159 4.72 -30.37 3.23
C THR A 159 5.41 -29.45 2.22
N ALA A 160 5.57 -28.20 2.56
CA ALA A 160 6.27 -27.26 1.71
C ALA A 160 7.76 -27.67 1.55
N PRO A 161 8.29 -27.75 0.32
CA PRO A 161 9.72 -27.94 0.11
C PRO A 161 10.53 -26.83 0.78
N ALA A 162 11.71 -27.16 1.33
CA ALA A 162 12.64 -26.19 1.92
C ALA A 162 13.39 -25.40 0.82
N LYS A 163 12.63 -24.74 -0.05
CA LYS A 163 13.11 -23.93 -1.17
C LYS A 163 12.40 -22.58 -1.20
N PRO A 164 13.07 -21.51 -1.69
CA PRO A 164 12.42 -20.23 -1.98
C PRO A 164 11.28 -20.38 -2.99
N ILE A 165 10.26 -19.53 -2.90
CA ILE A 165 9.07 -19.61 -3.76
C ILE A 165 9.39 -19.51 -5.26
N ASN A 166 10.33 -18.67 -5.64
CA ASN A 166 10.77 -18.54 -7.05
C ASN A 166 11.34 -19.86 -7.61
N GLU A 167 12.08 -20.61 -6.82
CA GLU A 167 12.58 -21.93 -7.24
C GLU A 167 11.44 -22.96 -7.29
N ARG A 168 10.53 -22.94 -6.32
CA ARG A 168 9.35 -23.80 -6.31
C ARG A 168 8.47 -23.56 -7.55
N LEU A 169 8.27 -22.32 -7.94
CA LEU A 169 7.52 -21.95 -9.15
C LEU A 169 8.19 -22.50 -10.42
N LEU A 170 9.53 -22.42 -10.53
CA LEU A 170 10.26 -22.98 -11.66
C LEU A 170 10.17 -24.50 -11.71
N ASP A 171 10.24 -25.20 -10.56
CA ASP A 171 10.08 -26.63 -10.52
C ASP A 171 8.65 -27.07 -10.89
N TYR A 172 7.65 -26.34 -10.41
CA TYR A 172 6.24 -26.54 -10.75
C TYR A 172 5.98 -26.35 -12.26
N GLN A 173 6.56 -25.31 -12.85
CA GLN A 173 6.47 -25.05 -14.30
C GLN A 173 7.06 -26.21 -15.14
N LYS A 174 8.05 -26.93 -14.62
CA LYS A 174 8.64 -28.12 -15.26
C LYS A 174 7.84 -29.41 -15.05
N GLY A 175 6.68 -29.33 -14.41
CA GLY A 175 5.79 -30.48 -14.15
C GLY A 175 5.99 -31.12 -12.78
N GLY A 176 6.73 -30.51 -11.87
CA GLY A 176 6.82 -30.94 -10.47
C GLY A 176 5.50 -30.73 -9.72
N ALA A 177 5.11 -31.68 -8.86
CA ALA A 177 3.96 -31.52 -7.98
C ALA A 177 4.36 -30.73 -6.71
N ASP A 178 3.60 -29.70 -6.36
CA ASP A 178 3.78 -28.94 -5.13
C ASP A 178 2.43 -28.45 -4.58
N TYR A 179 1.74 -29.34 -3.89
CA TYR A 179 0.42 -29.04 -3.32
C TYR A 179 0.45 -27.89 -2.30
N ALA A 180 1.54 -27.73 -1.56
CA ALA A 180 1.69 -26.61 -0.63
C ALA A 180 1.84 -25.26 -1.37
N LEU A 181 2.36 -25.25 -2.59
CA LEU A 181 2.38 -24.06 -3.43
C LEU A 181 0.97 -23.73 -3.96
N GLU A 182 0.18 -24.74 -4.31
CA GLU A 182 -1.22 -24.57 -4.73
C GLU A 182 -2.09 -24.03 -3.60
N GLU A 183 -1.94 -24.57 -2.37
CA GLU A 183 -2.61 -24.04 -1.17
C GLU A 183 -2.21 -22.59 -0.90
N LEU A 184 -0.92 -22.28 -1.00
CA LEU A 184 -0.41 -20.91 -0.85
C LEU A 184 -0.98 -19.97 -1.91
N PHE A 185 -1.05 -20.39 -3.17
CA PHE A 185 -1.60 -19.60 -4.27
C PHE A 185 -3.08 -19.28 -4.05
N PHE A 186 -3.88 -20.26 -3.62
CA PHE A 186 -5.27 -20.06 -3.24
C PHE A 186 -5.41 -19.01 -2.12
N GLN A 187 -4.65 -19.16 -1.04
CA GLN A 187 -4.71 -18.23 0.09
C GLN A 187 -4.15 -16.84 -0.26
N TYR A 188 -3.16 -16.78 -1.15
CA TYR A 188 -2.61 -15.52 -1.63
C TYR A 188 -3.62 -14.73 -2.48
N GLY A 189 -4.39 -15.41 -3.34
CA GLY A 189 -5.50 -14.77 -4.05
C GLY A 189 -6.53 -14.17 -3.09
N ARG A 190 -6.94 -14.89 -2.06
CA ARG A 190 -7.83 -14.39 -1.01
C ARG A 190 -7.21 -13.19 -0.26
N TYR A 191 -5.92 -13.26 0.07
CA TYR A 191 -5.19 -12.16 0.69
C TYR A 191 -5.26 -10.88 -0.18
N LEU A 192 -4.99 -10.99 -1.46
CA LEU A 192 -5.04 -9.84 -2.37
C LEU A 192 -6.44 -9.22 -2.43
N LEU A 193 -7.50 -10.02 -2.50
CA LEU A 193 -8.87 -9.53 -2.51
C LEU A 193 -9.22 -8.84 -1.18
N ILE A 194 -8.93 -9.46 -0.04
CA ILE A 194 -9.15 -8.89 1.30
C ILE A 194 -8.42 -7.55 1.45
N CYS A 195 -7.20 -7.43 0.94
CA CYS A 195 -6.41 -6.20 1.08
C CYS A 195 -6.86 -5.08 0.14
N SER A 196 -7.44 -5.39 -1.02
CA SER A 196 -7.80 -4.40 -2.04
C SER A 196 -9.27 -3.98 -2.03
N SER A 197 -10.17 -4.74 -1.41
CA SER A 197 -11.60 -4.63 -1.67
C SER A 197 -12.42 -4.60 -0.37
N ARG A 198 -12.01 -3.80 0.60
CA ARG A 198 -12.75 -3.65 1.86
C ARG A 198 -14.08 -2.94 1.63
N PRO A 199 -15.15 -3.29 2.38
CA PRO A 199 -16.44 -2.62 2.32
C PRO A 199 -16.33 -1.10 2.48
N GLY A 200 -17.05 -0.36 1.66
CA GLY A 200 -17.03 1.11 1.66
C GLY A 200 -15.88 1.73 0.88
N GLY A 201 -15.00 0.93 0.27
CA GLY A 201 -13.96 1.36 -0.66
C GLY A 201 -14.42 1.28 -2.13
N PHE A 202 -13.53 1.71 -3.03
CA PHE A 202 -13.70 1.47 -4.46
C PHE A 202 -13.21 0.07 -4.82
N PRO A 203 -13.77 -0.55 -5.88
CA PRO A 203 -13.29 -1.84 -6.36
C PRO A 203 -11.81 -1.78 -6.79
N ALA A 204 -11.15 -2.92 -6.76
CA ALA A 204 -9.82 -3.08 -7.34
C ALA A 204 -9.87 -2.88 -8.86
N ASN A 205 -8.94 -2.09 -9.40
CA ASN A 205 -8.80 -1.88 -10.84
C ASN A 205 -7.98 -3.00 -11.50
N LEU A 206 -7.58 -2.84 -12.78
CA LEU A 206 -6.79 -3.84 -13.51
C LEU A 206 -5.47 -4.24 -12.82
N GLN A 207 -4.88 -3.37 -12.02
CA GLN A 207 -3.66 -3.63 -11.24
C GLN A 207 -3.95 -3.85 -9.74
N GLY A 208 -5.20 -4.12 -9.37
CA GLY A 208 -5.61 -4.16 -7.96
C GLY A 208 -5.59 -2.77 -7.36
N ILE A 209 -4.79 -2.58 -6.32
CA ILE A 209 -4.45 -1.27 -5.73
C ILE A 209 -2.92 -1.05 -5.74
N TRP A 210 -2.17 -1.97 -6.33
CA TRP A 210 -0.70 -1.96 -6.35
C TRP A 210 -0.18 -1.64 -7.74
N ASN A 211 0.17 -0.39 -7.96
CA ASN A 211 0.79 0.06 -9.18
C ASN A 211 1.92 1.04 -8.89
N GLN A 212 3.10 0.75 -9.38
CA GLN A 212 4.29 1.60 -9.25
C GLN A 212 4.54 2.47 -10.49
N LEU A 213 3.81 2.24 -11.58
CA LEU A 213 4.06 2.91 -12.85
C LEU A 213 3.28 4.23 -12.93
N ILE A 214 3.92 5.29 -13.36
CA ILE A 214 3.22 6.55 -13.72
C ILE A 214 2.25 6.31 -14.88
N ARG A 215 2.64 5.43 -15.82
CA ARG A 215 1.83 5.06 -16.99
C ARG A 215 1.55 3.56 -16.98
N PRO A 216 0.61 3.10 -16.14
CA PRO A 216 0.27 1.69 -16.08
C PRO A 216 -0.43 1.25 -17.37
N SER A 217 -0.28 -0.03 -17.70
CA SER A 217 -1.01 -0.66 -18.81
C SER A 217 -2.52 -0.42 -18.64
N TRP A 218 -3.18 -0.05 -19.75
CA TRP A 218 -4.62 0.24 -19.74
C TRP A 218 -5.05 1.32 -18.71
N ARG A 219 -4.10 2.16 -18.27
CA ARG A 219 -4.31 3.27 -17.31
C ARG A 219 -4.88 2.83 -15.96
N SER A 220 -4.70 1.57 -15.59
CA SER A 220 -5.31 0.98 -14.39
C SER A 220 -6.83 1.19 -14.35
N ASN A 221 -7.52 1.16 -15.48
CA ASN A 221 -8.96 1.33 -15.51
C ASN A 221 -9.68 0.08 -14.97
N TYR A 222 -11.01 0.12 -14.90
CA TYR A 222 -11.79 -0.99 -14.34
C TYR A 222 -12.15 -2.05 -15.38
N THR A 223 -12.32 -1.67 -16.64
CA THR A 223 -12.67 -2.55 -17.76
C THR A 223 -13.83 -3.50 -17.40
N THR A 224 -15.04 -2.98 -17.44
CA THR A 224 -16.24 -3.63 -16.88
C THR A 224 -16.86 -4.70 -17.79
N ASN A 225 -16.30 -4.97 -18.95
CA ASN A 225 -16.80 -6.03 -19.84
C ASN A 225 -16.40 -7.45 -19.40
N ILE A 226 -15.27 -7.64 -18.68
CA ILE A 226 -14.85 -8.93 -18.11
C ILE A 226 -13.83 -8.80 -16.96
N ASN A 227 -12.89 -7.85 -17.03
CA ASN A 227 -11.76 -7.84 -16.10
C ASN A 227 -12.22 -7.54 -14.66
N LEU A 228 -13.14 -6.61 -14.47
CA LEU A 228 -13.69 -6.33 -13.14
C LEU A 228 -14.38 -7.58 -12.57
N GLN A 229 -15.20 -8.27 -13.37
CA GLN A 229 -15.87 -9.50 -12.96
C GLN A 229 -14.86 -10.59 -12.58
N MET A 230 -13.77 -10.73 -13.33
CA MET A 230 -12.73 -11.71 -13.05
C MET A 230 -12.01 -11.43 -11.73
N ASN A 231 -11.75 -10.18 -11.39
CA ASN A 231 -11.14 -9.81 -10.10
C ASN A 231 -12.00 -10.27 -8.91
N TYR A 232 -13.33 -10.27 -9.06
CA TYR A 232 -14.27 -10.56 -7.97
C TYR A 232 -14.93 -11.95 -8.05
N TRP A 233 -14.64 -12.72 -9.09
CA TRP A 233 -15.25 -14.04 -9.29
C TRP A 233 -15.06 -14.97 -8.09
N MET A 234 -13.90 -14.90 -7.45
CA MET A 234 -13.60 -15.69 -6.28
C MET A 234 -14.30 -15.25 -4.99
N ALA A 235 -14.89 -14.05 -4.92
CA ALA A 235 -15.39 -13.49 -3.67
C ALA A 235 -16.42 -14.40 -2.98
N LEU A 236 -17.48 -14.78 -3.70
CA LEU A 236 -18.54 -15.62 -3.14
C LEU A 236 -18.06 -17.05 -2.82
N PRO A 237 -17.44 -17.80 -3.75
CA PRO A 237 -17.02 -19.18 -3.46
C PRO A 237 -15.92 -19.29 -2.38
N THR A 238 -15.22 -18.21 -2.07
CA THR A 238 -14.20 -18.20 -1.01
C THR A 238 -14.66 -17.49 0.27
N ASN A 239 -15.99 -17.36 0.46
CA ASN A 239 -16.63 -16.80 1.65
C ASN A 239 -16.16 -15.36 1.99
N LEU A 240 -16.14 -14.51 0.97
CA LEU A 240 -15.82 -13.09 1.05
C LEU A 240 -16.92 -12.24 0.38
N PRO A 241 -18.23 -12.45 0.69
CA PRO A 241 -19.32 -11.77 -0.01
C PRO A 241 -19.26 -10.26 0.14
N GLU A 242 -18.74 -9.76 1.26
CA GLU A 242 -18.62 -8.32 1.52
C GLU A 242 -17.64 -7.62 0.57
N MET A 243 -16.78 -8.37 -0.12
CA MET A 243 -15.83 -7.82 -1.10
C MET A 243 -16.48 -7.66 -2.48
N ASN A 244 -17.72 -8.14 -2.66
CA ASN A 244 -18.45 -8.13 -3.94
C ASN A 244 -19.58 -7.08 -3.96
N THR A 245 -19.53 -6.08 -3.08
CA THR A 245 -20.55 -5.03 -2.96
C THR A 245 -20.14 -3.73 -3.63
#